data_c2fcd51ac505fcd5095c4bc8ec63cb72
#
_entry.id   c2fcd51ac505fcd5095c4bc8ec63cb72
#
_cell.length_a   1.000
_cell.length_b   1.000
_cell.length_c   1.000
_cell.angle_alpha   90.00
_cell.angle_beta   90.00
_cell.angle_gamma   90.00
#
_symmetry.space_group_name_H-M   'P 1'
#
loop_
_entity.id
_entity.type
_entity.pdbx_description
1 polymer ?
#
loop_
_entity_poly.entity_id
_entity_poly.type
_entity_poly.pdbx_seq_one_letter_code
_entity_poly.pdbx_strand_id
1 'polypeptide(L)'
;MKSPIEPGNTNLFYAKTKGYKKLGKLMFYGSFGYSNEQYKDLLYNNTLIFDINNPYILGDTIGGKQRKEGFLLKGSVAIPLTDKITVGIDADYQDYVGAKGKDPRNRNDISSLAITPGIIFNGTKLSVGLSGGPVVFNNDISVSVMDDGRYNLFQFLGFGYFKSIRNIISYENEYFGKGYQAEAQLRYINGNYSNFLVIDYNSGKEEVRYGTTKRLIDGISDKNCISVSNYQSFRKNGNLHRLNTIINMMRLNGTEVMQHSKTIITGSYSYDTLITDSWIQDKHIASNYDGTIEYIFSRYNDYGEKSRINLGMYAEYQTAYHYPVRNYGFQEVINIMAFTGYKKYISIRSVTLIPEFGIGYRKNLFKDMNYVIAELSLPAVQQQDYLARHSDFFKGNAGISFMKKTGMKAFNEYYININTAYTYAPDKLNGPYQNFLLNCSMGLIF
;
A
#
# COMPACT_ATOMS: atom_id res chain seq x y z
N MET A 1 -7.53 2.14 13.92
CA MET A 1 -7.19 3.54 14.30
C MET A 1 -6.24 4.07 13.24
N LYS A 2 -6.13 5.39 13.02
CA LYS A 2 -5.21 5.97 12.05
C LYS A 2 -3.85 6.23 12.68
N SER A 3 -2.77 5.99 11.91
CA SER A 3 -1.43 6.43 12.24
C SER A 3 -1.33 7.97 12.24
N PRO A 4 -0.42 8.58 13.01
CA PRO A 4 -0.23 10.03 13.00
C PRO A 4 0.20 10.60 11.65
N ILE A 5 0.79 9.78 10.78
CA ILE A 5 1.20 10.17 9.42
C ILE A 5 0.08 10.02 8.37
N GLU A 6 -1.09 9.55 8.78
CA GLU A 6 -2.26 9.40 7.90
C GLU A 6 -3.21 10.61 8.03
N PRO A 7 -3.90 11.00 6.94
CA PRO A 7 -4.81 12.14 6.97
C PRO A 7 -6.02 11.89 7.87
N GLY A 8 -6.51 12.95 8.51
CA GLY A 8 -7.75 12.90 9.29
C GLY A 8 -8.94 12.47 8.46
N ASN A 9 -9.05 12.99 7.23
CA ASN A 9 -10.08 12.65 6.26
C ASN A 9 -9.50 12.57 4.84
N THR A 10 -10.04 11.65 4.02
CA THR A 10 -9.64 11.46 2.63
C THR A 10 -10.87 11.41 1.74
N ASN A 11 -10.89 12.23 0.69
CA ASN A 11 -11.83 12.12 -0.41
C ASN A 11 -11.07 11.62 -1.64
N LEU A 12 -11.56 10.56 -2.26
CA LEU A 12 -10.95 9.95 -3.45
C LEU A 12 -11.95 9.95 -4.60
N PHE A 13 -11.54 10.50 -5.74
CA PHE A 13 -12.14 10.24 -7.03
C PHE A 13 -11.20 9.33 -7.84
N TYR A 14 -11.72 8.25 -8.38
CA TYR A 14 -10.96 7.30 -9.17
C TYR A 14 -11.74 6.87 -10.41
N ALA A 15 -11.12 6.99 -11.57
CA ALA A 15 -11.64 6.51 -12.84
C ALA A 15 -10.67 5.51 -13.45
N LYS A 16 -11.17 4.38 -13.95
CA LYS A 16 -10.34 3.34 -14.56
C LYS A 16 -11.01 2.73 -15.78
N THR A 17 -10.22 2.54 -16.84
CA THR A 17 -10.58 1.69 -17.97
C THR A 17 -9.57 0.56 -18.12
N LYS A 18 -10.04 -0.59 -18.62
CA LYS A 18 -9.18 -1.74 -18.91
C LYS A 18 -9.74 -2.48 -20.12
N GLY A 19 -8.83 -3.09 -20.88
CA GLY A 19 -9.23 -3.85 -22.05
C GLY A 19 -8.28 -5.00 -22.35
N TYR A 20 -8.80 -5.97 -23.07
CA TYR A 20 -8.07 -7.11 -23.60
C TYR A 20 -8.25 -7.16 -25.11
N LYS A 21 -7.19 -7.47 -25.85
CA LYS A 21 -7.25 -7.66 -27.28
C LYS A 21 -6.36 -8.82 -27.71
N LYS A 22 -6.89 -9.69 -28.55
CA LYS A 22 -6.13 -10.76 -29.21
C LYS A 22 -5.92 -10.37 -30.68
N LEU A 23 -4.66 -10.37 -31.12
CA LEU A 23 -4.26 -10.14 -32.51
C LEU A 23 -3.40 -11.32 -32.97
N GLY A 24 -4.01 -12.24 -33.75
CA GLY A 24 -3.36 -13.50 -34.10
C GLY A 24 -3.02 -14.32 -32.85
N LYS A 25 -1.74 -14.57 -32.61
CA LYS A 25 -1.25 -15.24 -31.38
C LYS A 25 -0.95 -14.31 -30.23
N LEU A 26 -0.82 -13.00 -30.47
CA LEU A 26 -0.52 -12.02 -29.45
C LEU A 26 -1.75 -11.69 -28.62
N MET A 27 -1.58 -11.67 -27.30
CA MET A 27 -2.59 -11.25 -26.33
C MET A 27 -2.11 -9.97 -25.67
N PHE A 28 -2.94 -8.95 -25.72
CA PHE A 28 -2.68 -7.64 -25.12
C PHE A 28 -3.65 -7.39 -23.97
N TYR A 29 -3.14 -6.83 -22.91
CA TYR A 29 -3.92 -6.22 -21.85
C TYR A 29 -3.44 -4.79 -21.66
N GLY A 30 -4.38 -3.88 -21.41
CA GLY A 30 -4.07 -2.51 -21.06
C GLY A 30 -5.04 -2.01 -20.01
N SER A 31 -4.57 -1.21 -19.11
CA SER A 31 -5.44 -0.44 -18.21
C SER A 31 -4.87 0.97 -18.00
N PHE A 32 -5.78 1.93 -17.93
CA PHE A 32 -5.51 3.32 -17.58
C PHE A 32 -6.39 3.68 -16.39
N GLY A 33 -5.78 4.27 -15.37
CA GLY A 33 -6.45 4.80 -14.20
C GLY A 33 -6.09 6.25 -13.98
N TYR A 34 -7.03 7.05 -13.51
CA TYR A 34 -6.81 8.40 -12.99
C TYR A 34 -7.31 8.45 -11.57
N SER A 35 -6.53 9.04 -10.66
CA SER A 35 -6.96 9.28 -9.30
C SER A 35 -6.78 10.75 -8.91
N ASN A 36 -7.68 11.25 -8.08
CA ASN A 36 -7.61 12.55 -7.45
C ASN A 36 -8.00 12.37 -5.98
N GLU A 37 -7.04 12.59 -5.11
CA GLU A 37 -7.14 12.38 -3.68
C GLU A 37 -7.01 13.72 -2.96
N GLN A 38 -7.90 13.98 -2.03
CA GLN A 38 -7.87 15.18 -1.20
C GLN A 38 -7.74 14.75 0.26
N TYR A 39 -6.69 15.18 0.91
CA TYR A 39 -6.37 14.90 2.30
C TYR A 39 -6.65 16.13 3.15
N LYS A 40 -7.31 15.92 4.29
CA LYS A 40 -7.51 16.96 5.31
C LYS A 40 -6.77 16.55 6.58
N ASP A 41 -6.28 17.54 7.28
CA ASP A 41 -5.63 17.37 8.58
C ASP A 41 -4.48 16.35 8.56
N LEU A 42 -3.69 16.39 7.48
CA LEU A 42 -2.47 15.60 7.36
C LEU A 42 -1.35 16.33 8.12
N LEU A 43 -0.97 15.76 9.25
CA LEU A 43 0.15 16.20 10.09
C LEU A 43 1.32 15.24 9.89
N TYR A 44 2.52 15.69 10.16
CA TYR A 44 3.75 14.89 10.21
C TYR A 44 4.12 14.13 8.94
N ASN A 45 3.47 14.40 7.81
CA ASN A 45 3.75 13.72 6.54
C ASN A 45 3.60 14.65 5.34
N ASN A 46 4.73 15.10 4.81
CA ASN A 46 4.82 15.87 3.58
C ASN A 46 5.22 15.01 2.36
N THR A 47 5.48 13.71 2.57
CA THR A 47 5.92 12.80 1.51
C THR A 47 4.77 12.21 0.71
N LEU A 48 3.55 12.24 1.25
CA LEU A 48 2.38 11.53 0.71
C LEU A 48 2.60 10.01 0.57
N ILE A 49 3.58 9.47 1.33
CA ILE A 49 3.84 8.04 1.51
C ILE A 49 3.25 7.66 2.88
N PHE A 50 2.35 6.69 2.89
CA PHE A 50 1.61 6.28 4.11
C PHE A 50 2.04 4.91 4.64
N ASP A 51 3.32 4.55 4.43
CA ASP A 51 3.87 3.33 5.03
C ASP A 51 4.29 3.60 6.48
N ILE A 52 3.50 3.10 7.42
CA ILE A 52 3.73 3.22 8.88
C ILE A 52 5.07 2.62 9.33
N ASN A 53 5.67 1.74 8.53
CA ASN A 53 6.95 1.11 8.83
C ASN A 53 8.14 1.89 8.27
N ASN A 54 7.93 2.86 7.37
CA ASN A 54 9.00 3.71 6.87
C ASN A 54 9.48 4.66 7.97
N PRO A 55 10.74 4.55 8.45
CA PRO A 55 11.26 5.40 9.51
C PRO A 55 11.55 6.83 9.03
N TYR A 56 11.80 7.01 7.73
CA TYR A 56 12.28 8.26 7.17
C TYR A 56 11.16 9.01 6.45
N ILE A 57 10.44 9.85 7.18
CA ILE A 57 9.33 10.65 6.64
C ILE A 57 9.64 12.12 6.89
N LEU A 58 9.59 12.94 5.84
CA LEU A 58 9.62 14.39 5.96
C LEU A 58 8.23 14.87 6.36
N GLY A 59 8.14 15.72 7.37
CA GLY A 59 6.87 16.25 7.84
C GLY A 59 6.97 17.61 8.51
N ASP A 60 5.82 18.18 8.84
CA ASP A 60 5.68 19.36 9.66
C ASP A 60 4.49 19.21 10.62
N THR A 61 4.33 20.15 11.55
CA THR A 61 3.23 20.16 12.53
C THR A 61 2.05 21.02 12.10
N ILE A 62 2.14 21.65 10.92
CA ILE A 62 1.11 22.56 10.43
C ILE A 62 0.22 21.82 9.43
N GLY A 63 -0.79 21.21 9.92
CA GLY A 63 -1.78 20.56 9.07
C GLY A 63 -2.27 21.42 7.91
N GLY A 64 -3.16 20.88 7.13
CA GLY A 64 -3.76 21.59 6.01
C GLY A 64 -4.38 20.63 5.02
N LYS A 65 -4.93 21.22 3.95
CA LYS A 65 -5.44 20.45 2.82
C LYS A 65 -4.27 20.13 1.89
N GLN A 66 -4.13 18.86 1.54
CA GLN A 66 -3.21 18.40 0.50
C GLN A 66 -4.03 17.72 -0.60
N ARG A 67 -3.57 17.82 -1.82
CA ARG A 67 -4.14 17.15 -2.99
C ARG A 67 -3.06 16.32 -3.65
N LYS A 68 -3.42 15.11 -4.04
CA LYS A 68 -2.58 14.22 -4.85
C LYS A 68 -3.40 13.77 -6.05
N GLU A 69 -2.88 13.92 -7.23
CA GLU A 69 -3.54 13.48 -8.47
C GLU A 69 -2.53 12.84 -9.42
N GLY A 70 -2.99 11.91 -10.23
CA GLY A 70 -2.11 11.26 -11.18
C GLY A 70 -2.73 10.11 -11.92
N PHE A 71 -1.86 9.38 -12.61
CA PHE A 71 -2.21 8.34 -13.55
C PHE A 71 -1.55 7.01 -13.17
N LEU A 72 -2.28 5.94 -13.48
CA LEU A 72 -1.80 4.56 -13.39
C LEU A 72 -1.96 3.92 -14.77
N LEU A 73 -0.86 3.47 -15.33
CA LEU A 73 -0.79 2.80 -16.62
C LEU A 73 -0.31 1.37 -16.40
N LYS A 74 -1.03 0.39 -16.92
CA LYS A 74 -0.57 -1.00 -16.96
C LYS A 74 -0.74 -1.55 -18.36
N GLY A 75 0.31 -2.17 -18.87
CA GLY A 75 0.32 -2.84 -20.17
C GLY A 75 0.94 -4.20 -20.06
N SER A 76 0.34 -5.19 -20.73
CA SER A 76 0.90 -6.53 -20.81
C SER A 76 0.79 -7.07 -22.23
N VAL A 77 1.81 -7.78 -22.66
CA VAL A 77 1.82 -8.52 -23.92
C VAL A 77 2.24 -9.95 -23.64
N ALA A 78 1.49 -10.90 -24.17
CA ALA A 78 1.83 -12.32 -24.07
C ALA A 78 1.68 -13.02 -25.43
N ILE A 79 2.58 -13.98 -25.70
CA ILE A 79 2.59 -14.78 -26.91
C ILE A 79 2.81 -16.27 -26.56
N PRO A 80 1.94 -17.18 -26.96
CA PRO A 80 2.21 -18.60 -26.91
C PRO A 80 3.24 -18.96 -27.99
N LEU A 81 4.42 -19.37 -27.57
CA LEU A 81 5.48 -19.84 -28.45
C LEU A 81 5.17 -21.26 -28.96
N THR A 82 4.63 -22.08 -28.05
CA THR A 82 4.12 -23.44 -28.34
C THR A 82 2.80 -23.64 -27.59
N ASP A 83 2.17 -24.79 -27.75
CA ASP A 83 0.96 -25.15 -26.98
C ASP A 83 1.23 -25.25 -25.46
N LYS A 84 2.50 -25.43 -25.08
CA LYS A 84 2.92 -25.58 -23.69
C LYS A 84 3.62 -24.36 -23.10
N ILE A 85 4.15 -23.46 -23.91
CA ILE A 85 4.99 -22.35 -23.45
C ILE A 85 4.38 -21.04 -23.91
N THR A 86 4.12 -20.15 -22.97
CA THR A 86 3.73 -18.75 -23.19
C THR A 86 4.76 -17.86 -22.56
N VAL A 87 5.22 -16.85 -23.26
CA VAL A 87 6.08 -15.78 -22.72
C VAL A 87 5.34 -14.47 -22.77
N GLY A 88 5.70 -13.56 -21.88
CA GLY A 88 5.08 -12.24 -21.81
C GLY A 88 5.94 -11.22 -21.09
N ILE A 89 5.48 -10.00 -21.12
CA ILE A 89 6.03 -8.88 -20.40
C ILE A 89 4.91 -8.00 -19.88
N ASP A 90 5.03 -7.61 -18.62
CA ASP A 90 4.19 -6.60 -17.96
C ASP A 90 4.99 -5.31 -17.75
N ALA A 91 4.33 -4.17 -17.92
CA ALA A 91 4.82 -2.87 -17.50
C ALA A 91 3.75 -2.17 -16.67
N ASP A 92 4.13 -1.68 -15.48
CA ASP A 92 3.29 -0.89 -14.57
C ASP A 92 3.97 0.45 -14.34
N TYR A 93 3.29 1.54 -14.67
CA TYR A 93 3.78 2.90 -14.50
C TYR A 93 2.77 3.73 -13.74
N GLN A 94 3.25 4.46 -12.75
CA GLN A 94 2.47 5.38 -11.94
C GLN A 94 3.16 6.73 -11.90
N ASP A 95 2.36 7.79 -12.00
CA ASP A 95 2.84 9.16 -11.95
C ASP A 95 1.82 10.03 -11.22
N TYR A 96 2.27 10.72 -10.17
CA TYR A 96 1.42 11.55 -9.31
C TYR A 96 2.11 12.87 -9.00
N VAL A 97 1.30 13.91 -8.95
CA VAL A 97 1.69 15.21 -8.39
C VAL A 97 0.88 15.45 -7.12
N GLY A 98 1.55 15.84 -6.06
CA GLY A 98 0.92 16.21 -4.80
C GLY A 98 1.32 17.61 -4.34
N ALA A 99 0.40 18.35 -3.72
CA ALA A 99 0.69 19.68 -3.21
C ALA A 99 -0.14 20.05 -1.99
N LYS A 100 0.48 20.87 -1.10
CA LYS A 100 -0.14 21.48 0.06
C LYS A 100 -0.34 22.96 -0.18
N GLY A 101 -1.52 23.46 0.14
CA GLY A 101 -1.88 24.87 -0.09
C GLY A 101 -1.50 25.84 1.04
N LYS A 102 -0.97 25.35 2.18
CA LYS A 102 -0.62 26.13 3.38
C LYS A 102 0.87 26.00 3.70
N ASP A 103 1.51 27.09 4.10
CA ASP A 103 2.93 27.08 4.48
C ASP A 103 3.22 26.21 5.71
N PRO A 104 4.32 25.49 5.69
CA PRO A 104 5.26 25.29 4.58
C PRO A 104 4.58 24.44 3.47
N ARG A 105 4.70 24.90 2.20
CA ARG A 105 4.04 24.27 1.05
C ARG A 105 4.96 23.22 0.45
N ASN A 106 4.60 21.96 0.58
CA ASN A 106 5.27 20.90 -0.15
C ASN A 106 4.61 20.65 -1.50
N ARG A 107 5.44 20.38 -2.50
CA ARG A 107 5.07 19.78 -3.78
C ARG A 107 5.82 18.47 -3.92
N ASN A 108 5.13 17.43 -4.32
CA ASN A 108 5.67 16.09 -4.54
C ASN A 108 5.46 15.72 -6.01
N ASP A 109 6.51 15.27 -6.67
CA ASP A 109 6.46 14.67 -8.00
C ASP A 109 6.85 13.18 -7.83
N ILE A 110 5.84 12.29 -7.87
CA ILE A 110 5.97 10.88 -7.50
C ILE A 110 5.84 10.02 -8.75
N SER A 111 6.84 9.19 -9.03
CA SER A 111 6.79 8.24 -10.13
C SER A 111 7.26 6.84 -9.73
N SER A 112 6.72 5.81 -10.38
CA SER A 112 7.15 4.43 -10.22
C SER A 112 7.02 3.67 -11.53
N LEU A 113 8.02 2.85 -11.84
CA LEU A 113 8.03 1.98 -13.02
C LEU A 113 8.48 0.58 -12.62
N ALA A 114 7.69 -0.42 -13.00
CA ALA A 114 8.05 -1.82 -12.92
C ALA A 114 7.96 -2.47 -14.31
N ILE A 115 8.94 -3.28 -14.67
CA ILE A 115 8.95 -4.06 -15.93
C ILE A 115 9.21 -5.51 -15.56
N THR A 116 8.27 -6.40 -15.93
CA THR A 116 8.26 -7.77 -15.44
C THR A 116 8.09 -8.76 -16.60
N PRO A 117 9.17 -9.24 -17.21
CA PRO A 117 9.10 -10.39 -18.12
C PRO A 117 8.68 -11.66 -17.39
N GLY A 118 8.01 -12.56 -18.10
CA GLY A 118 7.51 -13.82 -17.52
C GLY A 118 7.38 -14.93 -18.54
N ILE A 119 7.32 -16.14 -18.01
CA ILE A 119 7.12 -17.37 -18.77
C ILE A 119 6.12 -18.28 -18.05
N ILE A 120 5.25 -18.92 -18.80
CA ILE A 120 4.29 -19.91 -18.29
C ILE A 120 4.47 -21.22 -19.05
N PHE A 121 4.61 -22.30 -18.30
CA PHE A 121 4.57 -23.68 -18.79
C PHE A 121 3.18 -24.27 -18.53
N ASN A 122 2.46 -24.59 -19.59
CA ASN A 122 1.10 -25.11 -19.53
C ASN A 122 1.11 -26.64 -19.70
N GLY A 123 0.72 -27.36 -18.65
CA GLY A 123 0.43 -28.78 -18.72
C GLY A 123 -1.08 -29.02 -18.68
N THR A 124 -1.51 -30.27 -18.85
CA THR A 124 -2.93 -30.63 -18.87
C THR A 124 -3.62 -30.44 -17.52
N LYS A 125 -2.94 -30.73 -16.44
CA LYS A 125 -3.46 -30.56 -15.07
C LYS A 125 -2.67 -29.53 -14.27
N LEU A 126 -1.40 -29.34 -14.60
CA LEU A 126 -0.48 -28.48 -13.88
C LEU A 126 0.08 -27.42 -14.82
N SER A 127 0.03 -26.14 -14.40
CA SER A 127 0.72 -25.05 -15.06
C SER A 127 1.62 -24.34 -14.05
N VAL A 128 2.80 -23.93 -14.51
CA VAL A 128 3.78 -23.18 -13.70
C VAL A 128 4.13 -21.91 -14.42
N GLY A 129 4.08 -20.79 -13.69
CA GLY A 129 4.47 -19.47 -14.17
C GLY A 129 5.62 -18.92 -13.34
N LEU A 130 6.53 -18.22 -14.00
CA LEU A 130 7.63 -17.48 -13.37
C LEU A 130 7.71 -16.10 -14.02
N SER A 131 7.84 -15.07 -13.22
CA SER A 131 8.07 -13.71 -13.70
C SER A 131 8.97 -12.95 -12.72
N GLY A 132 9.60 -11.88 -13.20
CA GLY A 132 10.41 -11.02 -12.34
C GLY A 132 11.08 -9.91 -13.13
N GLY A 133 11.41 -8.83 -12.42
CA GLY A 133 12.02 -7.68 -13.05
C GLY A 133 12.27 -6.51 -12.11
N PRO A 134 12.91 -5.44 -12.62
CA PRO A 134 13.25 -4.26 -11.87
C PRO A 134 12.05 -3.38 -11.54
N VAL A 135 12.16 -2.68 -10.40
CA VAL A 135 11.25 -1.61 -9.97
C VAL A 135 12.08 -0.39 -9.64
N VAL A 136 11.64 0.77 -10.11
CA VAL A 136 12.23 2.07 -9.76
C VAL A 136 11.14 2.97 -9.23
N PHE A 137 11.43 3.68 -8.16
CA PHE A 137 10.53 4.64 -7.52
C PHE A 137 11.27 5.96 -7.30
N ASN A 138 10.57 7.06 -7.50
CA ASN A 138 11.05 8.40 -7.17
C ASN A 138 9.93 9.25 -6.57
N ASN A 139 10.24 10.02 -5.54
CA ASN A 139 9.38 11.08 -5.02
C ASN A 139 10.26 12.30 -4.76
N ASP A 140 10.16 13.26 -5.64
CA ASP A 140 10.86 14.54 -5.57
C ASP A 140 10.00 15.55 -4.81
N ILE A 141 10.52 16.08 -3.72
CA ILE A 141 9.80 16.97 -2.81
C ILE A 141 10.48 18.31 -2.77
N SER A 142 9.77 19.34 -3.20
CA SER A 142 10.15 20.73 -2.96
C SER A 142 9.25 21.36 -1.91
N VAL A 143 9.84 22.03 -0.93
CA VAL A 143 9.11 22.77 0.10
C VAL A 143 9.46 24.25 -0.03
N SER A 144 8.46 25.12 -0.03
CA SER A 144 8.62 26.56 -0.08
C SER A 144 7.76 27.26 0.98
N VAL A 145 8.21 28.43 1.41
CA VAL A 145 7.48 29.34 2.31
C VAL A 145 7.18 30.63 1.55
N MET A 146 5.93 31.05 1.56
CA MET A 146 5.46 32.22 0.81
C MET A 146 5.18 33.41 1.71
N ASP A 147 4.99 33.20 3.00
CA ASP A 147 4.83 34.27 3.99
C ASP A 147 6.13 34.57 4.73
N ASP A 148 6.13 35.56 5.61
CA ASP A 148 7.27 35.93 6.44
C ASP A 148 7.44 35.04 7.69
N GLY A 149 6.68 33.94 7.77
CA GLY A 149 6.70 33.03 8.90
C GLY A 149 8.01 32.22 8.98
N ARG A 150 8.35 31.81 10.20
CA ARG A 150 9.45 30.89 10.45
C ARG A 150 8.90 29.49 10.65
N TYR A 151 9.20 28.59 9.72
CA TYR A 151 8.71 27.22 9.73
C TYR A 151 9.85 26.24 9.94
N ASN A 152 9.51 25.12 10.57
CA ASN A 152 10.42 24.01 10.77
C ASN A 152 9.86 22.76 10.09
N LEU A 153 10.74 21.98 9.48
CA LEU A 153 10.47 20.64 9.04
C LEU A 153 11.10 19.63 10.00
N PHE A 154 10.56 18.44 9.98
CA PHE A 154 11.03 17.30 10.74
C PHE A 154 11.33 16.15 9.78
N GLN A 155 12.59 15.75 9.70
CA GLN A 155 12.95 14.49 9.08
C GLN A 155 12.87 13.42 10.16
N PHE A 156 11.83 12.59 10.12
CA PHE A 156 11.69 11.49 11.06
C PHE A 156 12.75 10.43 10.78
N LEU A 157 13.15 9.73 11.85
CA LEU A 157 14.19 8.70 11.87
C LEU A 157 13.65 7.37 12.44
N GLY A 158 12.32 7.25 12.60
CA GLY A 158 11.64 6.14 13.25
C GLY A 158 11.25 6.43 14.70
N PHE A 159 10.18 5.79 15.18
CA PHE A 159 9.66 5.92 16.55
C PHE A 159 9.42 7.37 17.02
N GLY A 160 9.08 8.28 16.13
CA GLY A 160 8.89 9.68 16.48
C GLY A 160 10.19 10.46 16.81
N TYR A 161 11.36 9.83 16.68
CA TYR A 161 12.63 10.55 16.66
C TYR A 161 12.75 11.35 15.38
N PHE A 162 13.35 12.53 15.44
CA PHE A 162 13.47 13.41 14.29
C PHE A 162 14.72 14.27 14.31
N LYS A 163 15.15 14.71 13.14
CA LYS A 163 16.08 15.78 12.89
C LYS A 163 15.29 17.04 12.54
N SER A 164 15.51 18.13 13.26
CA SER A 164 14.82 19.41 12.99
C SER A 164 15.56 20.22 11.93
N ILE A 165 14.84 20.66 10.90
CA ILE A 165 15.29 21.57 9.86
C ILE A 165 14.60 22.91 10.14
N ARG A 166 15.36 23.89 10.62
CA ARG A 166 14.81 25.13 11.20
C ARG A 166 14.87 26.30 10.22
N ASN A 167 13.92 27.21 10.37
CA ASN A 167 13.89 28.50 9.66
C ASN A 167 14.00 28.34 8.14
N ILE A 168 13.24 27.40 7.57
CA ILE A 168 13.26 27.15 6.14
C ILE A 168 12.63 28.31 5.36
N ILE A 169 13.23 28.64 4.22
CA ILE A 169 12.65 29.42 3.13
C ILE A 169 12.29 28.47 1.99
N SER A 170 13.21 27.56 1.68
CA SER A 170 13.02 26.46 0.74
C SER A 170 13.78 25.23 1.21
N TYR A 171 13.33 24.04 0.82
CA TYR A 171 13.99 22.79 1.13
C TYR A 171 13.70 21.75 0.03
N GLU A 172 14.73 21.06 -0.41
CA GLU A 172 14.66 20.01 -1.42
C GLU A 172 14.96 18.65 -0.78
N ASN A 173 14.11 17.68 -1.06
CA ASN A 173 14.25 16.30 -0.59
C ASN A 173 13.83 15.33 -1.70
N GLU A 174 14.44 14.16 -1.77
CA GLU A 174 14.14 13.11 -2.73
C GLU A 174 14.13 11.75 -2.05
N TYR A 175 13.10 10.96 -2.30
CA TYR A 175 13.04 9.54 -1.97
C TYR A 175 13.27 8.75 -3.25
N PHE A 176 14.44 8.17 -3.39
CA PHE A 176 14.82 7.43 -4.57
C PHE A 176 14.97 5.95 -4.26
N GLY A 177 14.11 5.13 -4.84
CA GLY A 177 14.04 3.67 -4.63
C GLY A 177 14.41 2.86 -5.86
N LYS A 178 15.15 1.79 -5.65
CA LYS A 178 15.42 0.74 -6.64
C LYS A 178 15.18 -0.61 -6.01
N GLY A 179 14.60 -1.50 -6.79
CA GLY A 179 14.33 -2.85 -6.32
C GLY A 179 14.07 -3.81 -7.46
N TYR A 180 13.63 -4.98 -7.08
CA TYR A 180 13.13 -5.98 -8.02
C TYR A 180 11.99 -6.76 -7.40
N GLN A 181 11.15 -7.29 -8.26
CA GLN A 181 10.06 -8.18 -7.92
C GLN A 181 10.22 -9.50 -8.67
N ALA A 182 9.79 -10.59 -8.03
CA ALA A 182 9.75 -11.91 -8.62
C ALA A 182 8.47 -12.62 -8.17
N GLU A 183 7.87 -13.37 -9.07
CA GLU A 183 6.64 -14.10 -8.80
C GLU A 183 6.77 -15.52 -9.33
N ALA A 184 6.34 -16.50 -8.54
CA ALA A 184 6.15 -17.89 -8.95
C ALA A 184 4.69 -18.28 -8.80
N GLN A 185 4.11 -18.87 -9.82
CA GLN A 185 2.72 -19.32 -9.85
C GLN A 185 2.65 -20.80 -10.14
N LEU A 186 1.73 -21.48 -9.45
CA LEU A 186 1.42 -22.88 -9.67
C LEU A 186 -0.09 -23.06 -9.71
N ARG A 187 -0.63 -23.54 -10.83
CA ARG A 187 -2.03 -23.84 -11.01
C ARG A 187 -2.24 -25.33 -11.23
N TYR A 188 -3.05 -25.95 -10.40
CA TYR A 188 -3.45 -27.36 -10.52
C TYR A 188 -4.96 -27.47 -10.71
N ILE A 189 -5.41 -28.24 -11.70
CA ILE A 189 -6.83 -28.49 -11.96
C ILE A 189 -7.03 -29.99 -12.13
N ASN A 190 -8.00 -30.55 -11.39
CA ASN A 190 -8.41 -31.94 -11.51
C ASN A 190 -9.93 -32.09 -11.29
N GLY A 191 -10.66 -32.21 -12.40
CA GLY A 191 -12.13 -32.25 -12.38
C GLY A 191 -12.73 -31.01 -11.67
N ASN A 192 -13.39 -31.24 -10.56
CA ASN A 192 -14.10 -30.22 -9.79
C ASN A 192 -13.18 -29.45 -8.79
N TYR A 193 -11.93 -29.84 -8.67
CA TYR A 193 -10.96 -29.23 -7.77
C TYR A 193 -9.97 -28.36 -8.55
N SER A 194 -9.71 -27.18 -8.04
CA SER A 194 -8.61 -26.35 -8.52
C SER A 194 -7.82 -25.75 -7.34
N ASN A 195 -6.53 -25.63 -7.53
CA ASN A 195 -5.61 -24.95 -6.62
C ASN A 195 -4.78 -23.95 -7.42
N PHE A 196 -4.59 -22.74 -6.88
CA PHE A 196 -3.74 -21.74 -7.44
C PHE A 196 -2.87 -21.16 -6.31
N LEU A 197 -1.58 -21.42 -6.38
CA LEU A 197 -0.57 -20.93 -5.46
C LEU A 197 0.23 -19.83 -6.16
N VAL A 198 0.43 -18.72 -5.47
CA VAL A 198 1.26 -17.59 -5.88
C VAL A 198 2.25 -17.29 -4.77
N ILE A 199 3.51 -17.13 -5.12
CA ILE A 199 4.58 -16.70 -4.24
C ILE A 199 5.18 -15.44 -4.85
N ASP A 200 5.05 -14.33 -4.16
CA ASP A 200 5.60 -13.03 -4.56
C ASP A 200 6.78 -12.68 -3.66
N TYR A 201 7.84 -12.17 -4.26
CA TYR A 201 8.98 -11.59 -3.57
C TYR A 201 9.24 -10.19 -4.10
N ASN A 202 9.31 -9.22 -3.20
CA ASN A 202 9.64 -7.83 -3.50
C ASN A 202 10.79 -7.39 -2.60
N SER A 203 11.83 -6.85 -3.19
CA SER A 203 12.98 -6.28 -2.49
C SER A 203 13.25 -4.89 -3.03
N GLY A 204 13.51 -3.93 -2.16
CA GLY A 204 13.80 -2.57 -2.56
C GLY A 204 14.65 -1.83 -1.54
N LYS A 205 15.53 -1.00 -2.06
CA LYS A 205 16.34 -0.04 -1.30
C LYS A 205 15.89 1.36 -1.67
N GLU A 206 15.54 2.16 -0.68
CA GLU A 206 15.18 3.57 -0.82
C GLU A 206 16.20 4.46 -0.09
N GLU A 207 16.68 5.48 -0.75
CA GLU A 207 17.57 6.50 -0.23
C GLU A 207 16.81 7.81 -0.06
N VAL A 208 16.91 8.42 1.12
CA VAL A 208 16.40 9.76 1.39
C VAL A 208 17.53 10.74 1.19
N ARG A 209 17.41 11.58 0.17
CA ARG A 209 18.42 12.52 -0.27
C ARG A 209 17.92 13.94 -0.06
N TYR A 210 18.83 14.87 0.27
CA TYR A 210 18.46 16.26 0.51
C TYR A 210 19.47 17.26 -0.05
N GLY A 211 19.07 18.55 -0.04
CA GLY A 211 19.84 19.65 -0.58
C GLY A 211 19.62 19.88 -2.08
N THR A 212 19.98 21.07 -2.56
CA THR A 212 19.73 21.51 -3.95
C THR A 212 20.34 20.57 -5.01
N THR A 213 21.43 19.90 -4.69
CA THR A 213 22.07 18.92 -5.56
C THR A 213 21.61 17.48 -5.32
N LYS A 214 20.78 17.23 -4.27
CA LYS A 214 20.29 15.90 -3.85
C LYS A 214 21.40 14.86 -3.70
N ARG A 215 22.56 15.28 -3.18
CA ARG A 215 23.73 14.42 -3.00
C ARG A 215 23.90 13.95 -1.57
N LEU A 216 23.36 14.69 -0.60
CA LEU A 216 23.44 14.34 0.81
C LEU A 216 22.38 13.30 1.14
N ILE A 217 22.75 12.26 1.88
CA ILE A 217 21.84 11.18 2.29
C ILE A 217 21.58 11.32 3.78
N ASP A 218 20.28 11.32 4.17
CA ASP A 218 19.84 11.31 5.57
C ASP A 218 19.55 9.90 6.07
N GLY A 219 19.09 9.02 5.20
CA GLY A 219 18.72 7.66 5.57
C GLY A 219 18.57 6.74 4.37
N ILE A 220 18.66 5.45 4.67
CA ILE A 220 18.45 4.39 3.69
C ILE A 220 17.53 3.36 4.32
N SER A 221 16.49 2.95 3.61
CA SER A 221 15.64 1.83 4.01
C SER A 221 15.77 0.66 3.02
N ASP A 222 16.07 -0.52 3.54
CA ASP A 222 16.06 -1.78 2.81
C ASP A 222 14.81 -2.56 3.21
N LYS A 223 13.90 -2.80 2.26
CA LYS A 223 12.62 -3.47 2.49
C LYS A 223 12.55 -4.77 1.69
N ASN A 224 12.23 -5.86 2.38
CA ASN A 224 12.01 -7.18 1.79
C ASN A 224 10.61 -7.67 2.16
N CYS A 225 9.85 -8.10 1.17
CA CYS A 225 8.50 -8.63 1.34
C CYS A 225 8.38 -9.97 0.64
N ILE A 226 7.76 -10.94 1.33
CA ILE A 226 7.36 -12.22 0.76
C ILE A 226 5.85 -12.36 1.00
N SER A 227 5.10 -12.69 -0.04
CA SER A 227 3.69 -13.02 0.05
C SER A 227 3.44 -14.40 -0.54
N VAL A 228 2.71 -15.23 0.19
CA VAL A 228 2.27 -16.55 -0.25
C VAL A 228 0.77 -16.57 -0.24
N SER A 229 0.16 -16.71 -1.42
CA SER A 229 -1.29 -16.77 -1.60
C SER A 229 -1.70 -18.13 -2.17
N ASN A 230 -2.59 -18.83 -1.50
CA ASN A 230 -3.12 -20.10 -1.94
C ASN A 230 -4.65 -20.05 -2.05
N TYR A 231 -5.17 -20.30 -3.24
CA TYR A 231 -6.59 -20.28 -3.56
C TYR A 231 -7.04 -21.67 -3.98
N GLN A 232 -7.76 -22.35 -3.11
CA GLN A 232 -8.34 -23.66 -3.38
C GLN A 232 -9.81 -23.52 -3.70
N SER A 233 -10.31 -24.27 -4.65
CA SER A 233 -11.74 -24.33 -4.91
C SER A 233 -12.20 -25.75 -5.23
N PHE A 234 -13.38 -26.08 -4.74
CA PHE A 234 -14.05 -27.35 -4.99
C PHE A 234 -15.52 -27.12 -5.30
N ARG A 235 -15.99 -27.69 -6.42
CA ARG A 235 -17.39 -27.57 -6.86
C ARG A 235 -18.09 -28.90 -6.73
N LYS A 236 -19.26 -28.89 -6.09
CA LYS A 236 -20.13 -30.09 -5.95
C LYS A 236 -21.60 -29.68 -5.89
N ASN A 237 -22.45 -30.31 -6.70
CA ASN A 237 -23.91 -30.17 -6.65
C ASN A 237 -24.39 -28.70 -6.63
N GLY A 238 -23.91 -27.88 -7.55
CA GLY A 238 -24.28 -26.47 -7.61
C GLY A 238 -23.70 -25.59 -6.50
N ASN A 239 -22.80 -26.10 -5.65
CA ASN A 239 -22.12 -25.36 -4.60
C ASN A 239 -20.65 -25.22 -4.95
N LEU A 240 -20.08 -24.08 -4.60
CA LEU A 240 -18.65 -23.79 -4.72
C LEU A 240 -18.07 -23.49 -3.34
N HIS A 241 -17.11 -24.27 -2.93
CA HIS A 241 -16.32 -24.11 -1.72
C HIS A 241 -14.97 -23.53 -2.12
N ARG A 242 -14.53 -22.46 -1.47
CA ARG A 242 -13.20 -21.88 -1.66
C ARG A 242 -12.52 -21.72 -0.31
N LEU A 243 -11.24 -22.02 -0.28
CA LEU A 243 -10.36 -21.72 0.85
C LEU A 243 -9.25 -20.83 0.32
N ASN A 244 -9.18 -19.61 0.82
CA ASN A 244 -8.14 -18.65 0.52
C ASN A 244 -7.22 -18.57 1.73
N THR A 245 -5.92 -18.72 1.52
CA THR A 245 -4.90 -18.53 2.54
C THR A 245 -3.88 -17.53 2.00
N ILE A 246 -3.60 -16.48 2.75
CA ILE A 246 -2.61 -15.46 2.39
C ILE A 246 -1.69 -15.30 3.60
N ILE A 247 -0.39 -15.33 3.38
CA ILE A 247 0.63 -15.09 4.39
C ILE A 247 1.58 -14.04 3.84
N ASN A 248 1.78 -12.97 4.59
CA ASN A 248 2.70 -11.90 4.24
C ASN A 248 3.78 -11.79 5.30
N MET A 249 5.00 -11.58 4.84
CA MET A 249 6.18 -11.34 5.67
C MET A 249 6.88 -10.11 5.13
N MET A 250 7.10 -9.12 5.97
CA MET A 250 7.83 -7.90 5.62
C MET A 250 8.91 -7.67 6.66
N ARG A 251 10.10 -7.32 6.19
CA ARG A 251 11.19 -6.80 7.02
C ARG A 251 11.74 -5.55 6.37
N LEU A 252 11.93 -4.52 7.18
CA LEU A 252 12.53 -3.26 6.81
C LEU A 252 13.70 -2.98 7.76
N ASN A 253 14.86 -2.70 7.20
CA ASN A 253 16.04 -2.25 7.92
C ASN A 253 16.34 -0.80 7.53
N GLY A 254 16.45 0.08 8.51
CA GLY A 254 16.77 1.49 8.32
C GLY A 254 18.22 1.78 8.73
N THR A 255 18.96 2.43 7.85
CA THR A 255 20.31 2.92 8.10
C THR A 255 20.29 4.43 8.20
N GLU A 256 20.74 4.99 9.33
CA GLU A 256 20.90 6.41 9.51
C GLU A 256 22.25 6.88 8.95
N VAL A 257 22.24 7.92 8.14
CA VAL A 257 23.45 8.48 7.53
C VAL A 257 23.54 9.95 7.90
N MET A 258 24.68 10.36 8.43
CA MET A 258 24.97 11.77 8.69
C MET A 258 26.10 12.22 7.76
N GLN A 259 25.76 13.16 6.90
CA GLN A 259 26.69 13.74 5.90
C GLN A 259 26.60 15.25 5.90
N HIS A 260 27.71 15.89 5.53
CA HIS A 260 27.73 17.31 5.22
C HIS A 260 28.59 17.59 3.99
N SER A 261 28.31 18.70 3.32
CA SER A 261 29.14 19.20 2.22
C SER A 261 30.23 20.11 2.78
N LYS A 262 31.46 19.93 2.34
CA LYS A 262 32.59 20.81 2.66
C LYS A 262 33.14 21.35 1.36
N THR A 263 33.18 22.70 1.26
CA THR A 263 33.81 23.37 0.14
C THR A 263 35.33 23.39 0.33
N ILE A 264 36.07 22.87 -0.62
CA ILE A 264 37.53 22.91 -0.66
C ILE A 264 37.94 23.97 -1.69
N ILE A 265 38.74 24.93 -1.24
CA ILE A 265 39.30 25.98 -2.08
C ILE A 265 40.77 25.67 -2.35
N THR A 266 41.11 25.50 -3.63
CA THR A 266 42.51 25.24 -4.06
C THR A 266 42.90 26.27 -5.11
N GLY A 267 43.59 27.31 -4.68
CA GLY A 267 43.91 28.46 -5.55
C GLY A 267 42.65 29.21 -5.99
N SER A 268 42.43 29.33 -7.29
CA SER A 268 41.25 30.00 -7.87
C SER A 268 40.05 29.05 -8.09
N TYR A 269 40.19 27.82 -7.72
CA TYR A 269 39.12 26.80 -7.88
C TYR A 269 38.50 26.45 -6.55
N SER A 270 37.20 26.28 -6.53
CA SER A 270 36.46 25.74 -5.40
C SER A 270 35.63 24.54 -5.87
N TYR A 271 35.59 23.50 -5.08
CA TYR A 271 34.71 22.34 -5.29
C TYR A 271 34.18 21.82 -3.98
N ASP A 272 32.98 21.28 -4.02
CA ASP A 272 32.34 20.68 -2.87
C ASP A 272 32.68 19.19 -2.80
N THR A 273 33.09 18.73 -1.62
CA THR A 273 33.28 17.33 -1.31
C THR A 273 32.29 16.89 -0.25
N LEU A 274 31.82 15.63 -0.35
CA LEU A 274 30.96 15.04 0.66
C LEU A 274 31.80 14.41 1.76
N ILE A 275 31.46 14.71 2.99
CA ILE A 275 32.04 14.06 4.17
C ILE A 275 30.93 13.29 4.87
N THR A 276 31.15 11.99 5.09
CA THR A 276 30.26 11.14 5.89
C THR A 276 30.78 11.10 7.32
N ASP A 277 30.02 11.68 8.25
CA ASP A 277 30.37 11.74 9.66
C ASP A 277 30.05 10.43 10.38
N SER A 278 28.90 9.82 10.03
CA SER A 278 28.49 8.55 10.60
C SER A 278 27.60 7.76 9.64
N TRP A 279 27.66 6.45 9.79
CA TRP A 279 26.84 5.47 9.06
C TRP A 279 26.44 4.39 10.04
N ILE A 280 25.20 4.46 10.53
CA ILE A 280 24.70 3.52 11.56
C ILE A 280 23.69 2.58 10.90
N GLN A 281 24.15 1.37 10.58
CA GLN A 281 23.30 0.32 10.01
C GLN A 281 22.31 -0.20 11.05
N ASP A 282 21.17 -0.73 10.55
CA ASP A 282 20.11 -1.33 11.36
C ASP A 282 19.64 -0.46 12.54
N LYS A 283 19.73 0.86 12.36
CA LYS A 283 19.26 1.84 13.35
C LYS A 283 17.78 1.68 13.65
N HIS A 284 17.00 1.35 12.64
CA HIS A 284 15.59 1.03 12.73
C HIS A 284 15.33 -0.32 12.07
N ILE A 285 14.62 -1.22 12.77
CA ILE A 285 14.21 -2.50 12.21
C ILE A 285 12.71 -2.64 12.43
N ALA A 286 11.96 -2.87 11.36
CA ALA A 286 10.53 -3.18 11.45
C ALA A 286 10.25 -4.52 10.77
N SER A 287 9.43 -5.36 11.43
CA SER A 287 8.96 -6.62 10.85
C SER A 287 7.45 -6.73 11.03
N ASN A 288 6.80 -7.19 9.98
CA ASN A 288 5.38 -7.49 10.00
C ASN A 288 5.15 -8.88 9.40
N TYR A 289 4.47 -9.73 10.14
CA TYR A 289 4.05 -11.06 9.73
C TYR A 289 2.55 -11.12 9.88
N ASP A 290 1.83 -11.29 8.80
CA ASP A 290 0.39 -11.42 8.87
C ASP A 290 -0.12 -12.59 8.02
N GLY A 291 -1.26 -13.10 8.42
CA GLY A 291 -1.91 -14.20 7.74
C GLY A 291 -3.42 -14.11 7.77
N THR A 292 -4.03 -14.45 6.65
CA THR A 292 -5.48 -14.54 6.51
C THR A 292 -5.86 -15.93 6.04
N ILE A 293 -6.84 -16.52 6.69
CA ILE A 293 -7.53 -17.74 6.22
C ILE A 293 -9.00 -17.38 6.07
N GLU A 294 -9.54 -17.56 4.86
CA GLU A 294 -10.93 -17.28 4.56
C GLU A 294 -11.57 -18.45 3.85
N TYR A 295 -12.66 -18.97 4.40
CA TYR A 295 -13.52 -19.94 3.75
C TYR A 295 -14.72 -19.24 3.14
N ILE A 296 -15.00 -19.53 1.86
CA ILE A 296 -16.11 -18.96 1.10
C ILE A 296 -16.98 -20.08 0.58
N PHE A 297 -18.25 -20.04 0.97
CA PHE A 297 -19.28 -20.90 0.47
C PHE A 297 -20.20 -20.13 -0.47
N SER A 298 -20.31 -20.55 -1.74
CA SER A 298 -21.20 -19.97 -2.72
C SER A 298 -22.18 -21.00 -3.23
N ARG A 299 -23.45 -20.64 -3.22
CA ARG A 299 -24.54 -21.45 -3.77
C ARG A 299 -24.93 -20.93 -5.14
N TYR A 300 -25.04 -21.82 -6.11
CA TYR A 300 -25.41 -21.53 -7.49
C TYR A 300 -26.77 -22.15 -7.84
N ASN A 301 -27.43 -21.56 -8.81
CA ASN A 301 -28.55 -22.12 -9.53
C ASN A 301 -28.29 -21.96 -11.04
N ASP A 302 -29.26 -22.31 -11.88
CA ASP A 302 -29.16 -22.23 -13.34
C ASP A 302 -28.94 -20.81 -13.87
N TYR A 303 -29.24 -19.80 -13.06
CA TYR A 303 -29.07 -18.36 -13.40
C TYR A 303 -27.77 -17.75 -12.85
N GLY A 304 -26.98 -18.48 -12.10
CA GLY A 304 -25.70 -18.02 -11.54
C GLY A 304 -25.60 -18.15 -10.02
N GLU A 305 -24.74 -17.34 -9.42
CA GLU A 305 -24.54 -17.30 -7.96
C GLU A 305 -25.79 -16.75 -7.27
N LYS A 306 -26.34 -17.50 -6.30
CA LYS A 306 -27.52 -17.15 -5.52
C LYS A 306 -27.20 -16.49 -4.20
N SER A 307 -26.17 -17.02 -3.53
CA SER A 307 -25.72 -16.48 -2.24
C SER A 307 -24.27 -16.86 -1.98
N ARG A 308 -23.63 -16.07 -1.17
CA ARG A 308 -22.25 -16.29 -0.70
C ARG A 308 -22.16 -15.99 0.80
N ILE A 309 -21.49 -16.87 1.53
CA ILE A 309 -21.08 -16.67 2.90
C ILE A 309 -19.59 -16.77 2.94
N ASN A 310 -18.94 -15.90 3.67
CA ASN A 310 -17.52 -16.00 3.99
C ASN A 310 -17.32 -15.94 5.50
N LEU A 311 -16.36 -16.76 5.96
CA LEU A 311 -15.88 -16.81 7.33
C LEU A 311 -14.37 -16.73 7.27
N GLY A 312 -13.75 -15.87 8.06
CA GLY A 312 -12.32 -15.74 8.01
C GLY A 312 -11.72 -15.33 9.34
N MET A 313 -10.43 -15.58 9.42
CA MET A 313 -9.55 -15.15 10.50
C MET A 313 -8.33 -14.46 9.90
N TYR A 314 -7.89 -13.42 10.57
CA TYR A 314 -6.65 -12.70 10.30
C TYR A 314 -5.84 -12.67 11.58
N ALA A 315 -4.56 -12.93 11.48
CA ALA A 315 -3.60 -12.80 12.57
C ALA A 315 -2.42 -11.94 12.11
N GLU A 316 -1.84 -11.19 13.02
CA GLU A 316 -0.79 -10.23 12.74
C GLU A 316 0.19 -10.18 13.92
N TYR A 317 1.48 -10.22 13.61
CA TYR A 317 2.59 -9.99 14.52
C TYR A 317 3.46 -8.88 13.96
N GLN A 318 3.59 -7.79 14.69
CA GLN A 318 4.39 -6.63 14.31
C GLN A 318 5.43 -6.35 15.36
N THR A 319 6.65 -6.10 14.90
CA THR A 319 7.74 -5.60 15.74
C THR A 319 8.39 -4.40 15.09
N ALA A 320 8.85 -3.46 15.91
CA ALA A 320 9.73 -2.41 15.44
C ALA A 320 10.72 -2.04 16.56
N TYR A 321 11.97 -1.84 16.18
CA TYR A 321 13.08 -1.50 17.08
C TYR A 321 13.80 -0.28 16.54
N HIS A 322 14.22 0.60 17.45
CA HIS A 322 15.07 1.74 17.15
C HIS A 322 16.20 1.81 18.16
N TYR A 323 17.42 1.80 17.68
CA TYR A 323 18.66 1.71 18.49
C TYR A 323 19.39 3.06 18.57
N PRO A 324 19.03 3.98 19.47
CA PRO A 324 19.89 5.12 19.80
C PRO A 324 21.12 4.65 20.58
N VAL A 325 22.18 5.47 20.61
CA VAL A 325 23.50 5.11 21.15
C VAL A 325 23.49 4.61 22.61
N ARG A 326 22.45 4.96 23.41
CA ARG A 326 22.40 4.60 24.86
C ARG A 326 21.15 3.88 25.32
N ASN A 327 20.05 4.02 24.61
CA ASN A 327 18.77 3.37 24.95
C ASN A 327 18.09 2.94 23.66
N TYR A 328 17.31 1.89 23.67
CA TYR A 328 16.54 1.46 22.52
C TYR A 328 15.05 1.61 22.76
N GLY A 329 14.35 2.06 21.72
CA GLY A 329 12.90 2.02 21.69
C GLY A 329 12.45 0.76 20.99
N PHE A 330 11.38 0.14 21.46
CA PHE A 330 10.75 -0.97 20.76
C PHE A 330 9.24 -0.96 20.95
N GLN A 331 8.58 -1.62 20.03
CA GLN A 331 7.18 -2.00 20.15
C GLN A 331 6.96 -3.38 19.56
N GLU A 332 6.10 -4.14 20.22
CA GLU A 332 5.72 -5.48 19.80
C GLU A 332 4.21 -5.65 19.99
N VAL A 333 3.54 -6.17 18.97
CA VAL A 333 2.08 -6.27 18.97
C VAL A 333 1.64 -7.56 18.29
N ILE A 334 0.71 -8.29 18.94
CA ILE A 334 0.02 -9.44 18.35
C ILE A 334 -1.47 -9.16 18.31
N ASN A 335 -2.06 -9.24 17.14
CA ASN A 335 -3.48 -9.06 16.92
C ASN A 335 -4.11 -10.26 16.23
N ILE A 336 -5.37 -10.51 16.53
CA ILE A 336 -6.20 -11.46 15.83
C ILE A 336 -7.53 -10.82 15.46
N MET A 337 -8.09 -11.13 14.30
CA MET A 337 -9.40 -10.66 13.88
C MET A 337 -10.19 -11.83 13.32
N ALA A 338 -11.42 -11.98 13.78
CA ALA A 338 -12.41 -12.85 13.16
C ALA A 338 -13.40 -11.99 12.36
N PHE A 339 -13.81 -12.47 11.18
CA PHE A 339 -14.77 -11.76 10.36
C PHE A 339 -15.70 -12.72 9.62
N THR A 340 -16.87 -12.23 9.28
CA THR A 340 -17.84 -12.95 8.47
C THR A 340 -18.58 -11.99 7.55
N GLY A 341 -19.07 -12.49 6.44
CA GLY A 341 -19.85 -11.72 5.50
C GLY A 341 -20.87 -12.57 4.75
N TYR A 342 -21.88 -11.91 4.26
CA TYR A 342 -22.96 -12.49 3.49
C TYR A 342 -23.30 -11.63 2.27
N LYS A 343 -23.47 -12.28 1.11
CA LYS A 343 -23.98 -11.68 -0.12
C LYS A 343 -25.16 -12.49 -0.64
N LYS A 344 -26.18 -11.80 -1.14
CA LYS A 344 -27.32 -12.40 -1.81
C LYS A 344 -27.50 -11.81 -3.20
N TYR A 345 -27.72 -12.65 -4.18
CA TYR A 345 -27.96 -12.24 -5.56
C TYR A 345 -29.46 -12.39 -5.86
N ILE A 346 -30.12 -11.28 -6.15
CA ILE A 346 -31.57 -11.20 -6.41
C ILE A 346 -31.71 -10.73 -7.86
N SER A 347 -32.03 -11.67 -8.74
CA SER A 347 -32.24 -11.35 -10.16
C SER A 347 -33.71 -11.12 -10.46
N ILE A 348 -34.01 -9.95 -10.99
CA ILE A 348 -35.36 -9.53 -11.40
C ILE A 348 -35.28 -9.10 -12.87
N ARG A 349 -35.72 -9.96 -13.79
CA ARG A 349 -35.57 -9.76 -15.24
C ARG A 349 -34.10 -9.51 -15.63
N SER A 350 -33.79 -8.36 -16.22
CA SER A 350 -32.42 -7.99 -16.65
C SER A 350 -31.57 -7.34 -15.56
N VAL A 351 -32.11 -7.20 -14.35
CA VAL A 351 -31.48 -6.51 -13.22
C VAL A 351 -31.09 -7.51 -12.16
N THR A 352 -29.88 -7.40 -11.61
CA THR A 352 -29.42 -8.14 -10.43
C THR A 352 -29.07 -7.17 -9.33
N LEU A 353 -29.74 -7.33 -8.18
CA LEU A 353 -29.47 -6.60 -6.95
C LEU A 353 -28.64 -7.50 -6.04
N ILE A 354 -27.58 -6.96 -5.45
CA ILE A 354 -26.64 -7.71 -4.62
C ILE A 354 -26.43 -6.96 -3.29
N PRO A 355 -27.31 -7.16 -2.29
CA PRO A 355 -27.02 -6.71 -0.94
C PRO A 355 -25.89 -7.52 -0.33
N GLU A 356 -25.02 -6.85 0.43
CA GLU A 356 -23.94 -7.47 1.18
C GLU A 356 -23.80 -6.86 2.57
N PHE A 357 -23.42 -7.72 3.53
CA PHE A 357 -23.16 -7.35 4.91
C PHE A 357 -21.91 -8.08 5.40
N GLY A 358 -21.17 -7.45 6.29
CA GLY A 358 -20.06 -8.09 6.96
C GLY A 358 -19.80 -7.47 8.31
N ILE A 359 -19.28 -8.28 9.21
CA ILE A 359 -18.84 -7.84 10.54
C ILE A 359 -17.49 -8.49 10.84
N GLY A 360 -16.69 -7.82 11.63
CA GLY A 360 -15.42 -8.34 12.14
C GLY A 360 -15.09 -7.70 13.48
N TYR A 361 -14.33 -8.44 14.27
CA TYR A 361 -13.79 -7.96 15.52
C TYR A 361 -12.32 -8.29 15.61
N ARG A 362 -11.50 -7.26 15.86
CA ARG A 362 -10.06 -7.37 16.12
C ARG A 362 -9.83 -7.29 17.62
N LYS A 363 -9.04 -8.26 18.13
CA LYS A 363 -8.57 -8.31 19.50
C LYS A 363 -7.05 -8.24 19.51
N ASN A 364 -6.52 -7.37 20.35
CA ASN A 364 -5.11 -7.41 20.69
C ASN A 364 -4.87 -8.51 21.71
N LEU A 365 -3.94 -9.42 21.41
CA LEU A 365 -3.57 -10.53 22.28
C LEU A 365 -2.34 -10.22 23.12
N PHE A 366 -1.40 -9.45 22.56
CA PHE A 366 -0.17 -9.07 23.23
C PHE A 366 0.27 -7.69 22.74
N LYS A 367 0.80 -6.90 23.65
CA LYS A 367 1.39 -5.61 23.38
C LYS A 367 2.49 -5.34 24.39
N ASP A 368 3.63 -4.91 23.89
CA ASP A 368 4.74 -4.42 24.71
C ASP A 368 5.41 -3.23 24.03
N MET A 369 5.91 -2.31 24.81
CA MET A 369 6.44 -1.07 24.31
C MET A 369 7.40 -0.44 25.29
N ASN A 370 8.54 0.00 24.79
CA ASN A 370 9.45 0.88 25.51
C ASN A 370 9.77 2.10 24.66
N TYR A 371 9.43 3.28 25.15
CA TYR A 371 9.83 4.54 24.52
C TYR A 371 10.84 5.25 25.37
N VAL A 372 11.90 5.67 24.72
CA VAL A 372 12.86 6.57 25.36
C VAL A 372 12.48 7.99 24.97
N ILE A 373 12.13 8.79 25.97
CA ILE A 373 11.90 10.21 25.80
C ILE A 373 13.27 10.88 25.64
N ALA A 374 13.57 11.36 24.44
CA ALA A 374 14.74 12.16 24.13
C ALA A 374 14.32 13.59 23.78
N GLU A 375 15.22 14.54 23.86
CA GLU A 375 14.95 15.94 23.50
C GLU A 375 14.41 16.10 22.06
N LEU A 376 14.81 15.19 21.15
CA LEU A 376 14.42 15.19 19.76
C LEU A 376 13.42 14.04 19.45
N SER A 377 12.39 13.90 20.27
CA SER A 377 11.29 12.95 20.02
C SER A 377 9.93 13.63 20.18
N LEU A 378 8.92 13.11 19.49
CA LEU A 378 7.53 13.52 19.59
C LEU A 378 6.71 12.41 20.27
N PRO A 379 6.56 12.46 21.62
CA PRO A 379 5.84 11.41 22.34
C PRO A 379 4.41 11.18 21.85
N ALA A 380 3.72 12.24 21.40
CA ALA A 380 2.37 12.13 20.86
C ALA A 380 2.32 11.27 19.58
N VAL A 381 3.34 11.39 18.71
CA VAL A 381 3.46 10.56 17.49
C VAL A 381 3.71 9.10 17.86
N GLN A 382 4.61 8.85 18.81
CA GLN A 382 4.92 7.50 19.29
C GLN A 382 3.68 6.81 19.88
N GLN A 383 2.98 7.50 20.79
CA GLN A 383 1.78 6.97 21.44
C GLN A 383 0.65 6.71 20.43
N GLN A 384 0.42 7.62 19.49
CA GLN A 384 -0.63 7.46 18.49
C GLN A 384 -0.33 6.33 17.51
N ASP A 385 0.94 6.14 17.09
CA ASP A 385 1.37 5.02 16.26
C ASP A 385 1.13 3.68 16.97
N TYR A 386 1.55 3.59 18.23
CA TYR A 386 1.34 2.40 19.02
C TYR A 386 -0.13 2.07 19.21
N LEU A 387 -0.97 3.08 19.52
CA LEU A 387 -2.41 2.89 19.62
C LEU A 387 -3.03 2.41 18.31
N ALA A 388 -2.58 2.93 17.17
CA ALA A 388 -3.06 2.48 15.86
C ALA A 388 -2.77 0.98 15.64
N ARG A 389 -1.63 0.50 16.14
CA ARG A 389 -1.19 -0.90 15.96
C ARG A 389 -1.92 -1.89 16.86
N HIS A 390 -2.19 -1.55 18.12
CA HIS A 390 -2.69 -2.51 19.11
C HIS A 390 -4.17 -2.35 19.51
N SER A 391 -4.89 -1.35 19.00
CA SER A 391 -6.28 -1.12 19.40
C SER A 391 -7.22 -2.26 19.00
N ASP A 392 -8.05 -2.67 19.95
CA ASP A 392 -9.22 -3.49 19.67
C ASP A 392 -10.22 -2.68 18.85
N PHE A 393 -10.90 -3.28 17.90
CA PHE A 393 -11.95 -2.61 17.17
C PHE A 393 -13.02 -3.55 16.60
N PHE A 394 -14.22 -3.00 16.45
CA PHE A 394 -15.27 -3.57 15.64
C PHE A 394 -15.29 -2.93 14.26
N LYS A 395 -15.53 -3.76 13.23
CA LYS A 395 -15.73 -3.29 11.87
C LYS A 395 -17.02 -3.88 11.34
N GLY A 396 -17.90 -3.01 10.86
CA GLY A 396 -19.10 -3.39 10.13
C GLY A 396 -19.04 -2.86 8.70
N ASN A 397 -19.52 -3.60 7.74
CA ASN A 397 -19.71 -3.13 6.39
C ASN A 397 -21.10 -3.53 5.87
N ALA A 398 -21.68 -2.66 5.07
CA ALA A 398 -22.90 -2.91 4.35
C ALA A 398 -22.78 -2.34 2.93
N GLY A 399 -23.33 -3.05 1.97
CA GLY A 399 -23.26 -2.62 0.58
C GLY A 399 -24.44 -3.10 -0.22
N ILE A 400 -24.67 -2.42 -1.33
CA ILE A 400 -25.63 -2.79 -2.34
C ILE A 400 -25.03 -2.57 -3.71
N SER A 401 -25.05 -3.60 -4.53
CA SER A 401 -24.65 -3.52 -5.92
C SER A 401 -25.86 -3.72 -6.82
N PHE A 402 -25.93 -2.91 -7.82
CA PHE A 402 -26.96 -2.97 -8.84
C PHE A 402 -26.28 -3.25 -10.17
N MET A 403 -26.66 -4.34 -10.84
CA MET A 403 -26.13 -4.71 -12.15
C MET A 403 -27.32 -4.85 -13.12
N LYS A 404 -27.19 -4.32 -14.34
CA LYS A 404 -28.19 -4.48 -15.38
C LYS A 404 -27.54 -4.90 -16.69
N LYS A 405 -28.00 -6.00 -17.27
CA LYS A 405 -27.68 -6.42 -18.62
C LYS A 405 -28.37 -5.51 -19.62
N THR A 406 -27.60 -5.06 -20.61
CA THR A 406 -28.12 -4.21 -21.69
C THR A 406 -28.14 -5.01 -22.99
N GLY A 407 -29.08 -4.72 -23.87
CA GLY A 407 -29.06 -5.23 -25.25
C GLY A 407 -28.28 -4.30 -26.21
N MET A 408 -27.48 -3.38 -25.69
CA MET A 408 -26.75 -2.41 -26.51
C MET A 408 -25.48 -3.04 -27.09
N LYS A 409 -25.15 -2.74 -28.36
CA LYS A 409 -23.91 -3.20 -29.01
C LYS A 409 -22.64 -2.57 -28.41
N ALA A 410 -22.79 -1.43 -27.71
CA ALA A 410 -21.66 -0.67 -27.17
C ALA A 410 -21.14 -1.23 -25.83
N PHE A 411 -22.01 -1.79 -25.00
CA PHE A 411 -21.62 -2.40 -23.73
C PHE A 411 -22.66 -3.44 -23.27
N ASN A 412 -22.18 -4.49 -22.62
CA ASN A 412 -23.02 -5.65 -22.24
C ASN A 412 -23.77 -5.41 -20.92
N GLU A 413 -23.11 -4.78 -19.96
CA GLU A 413 -23.65 -4.57 -18.61
C GLU A 413 -23.19 -3.22 -18.05
N TYR A 414 -24.02 -2.64 -17.18
CA TYR A 414 -23.55 -1.58 -16.28
C TYR A 414 -23.81 -1.95 -14.83
N TYR A 415 -22.99 -1.39 -13.94
CA TYR A 415 -23.15 -1.61 -12.51
C TYR A 415 -23.01 -0.30 -11.73
N ILE A 416 -23.67 -0.27 -10.59
CA ILE A 416 -23.53 0.75 -9.56
C ILE A 416 -23.34 0.02 -8.24
N ASN A 417 -22.30 0.39 -7.48
CA ASN A 417 -22.07 -0.12 -6.14
C ASN A 417 -22.07 1.02 -5.15
N ILE A 418 -22.71 0.80 -4.01
CA ILE A 418 -22.67 1.68 -2.86
C ILE A 418 -22.28 0.83 -1.67
N ASN A 419 -21.12 1.10 -1.08
CA ASN A 419 -20.61 0.36 0.06
C ASN A 419 -20.27 1.32 1.18
N THR A 420 -20.63 0.95 2.39
CA THR A 420 -20.26 1.66 3.60
C THR A 420 -19.46 0.75 4.52
N ALA A 421 -18.49 1.31 5.22
CA ALA A 421 -17.80 0.61 6.29
C ALA A 421 -17.72 1.54 7.50
N TYR A 422 -17.94 0.96 8.68
CA TYR A 422 -17.83 1.64 9.95
C TYR A 422 -16.87 0.89 10.84
N THR A 423 -15.93 1.61 11.44
CA THR A 423 -14.98 1.07 12.41
C THR A 423 -15.11 1.81 13.72
N TYR A 424 -15.24 1.05 14.79
CA TYR A 424 -15.32 1.56 16.16
C TYR A 424 -14.26 0.93 17.05
N ALA A 425 -13.39 1.75 17.64
CA ALA A 425 -12.41 1.31 18.64
C ALA A 425 -12.66 2.07 19.95
N PRO A 426 -12.89 1.35 21.06
CA PRO A 426 -13.19 1.97 22.36
C PRO A 426 -11.96 2.62 23.01
N ASP A 427 -10.77 2.07 22.77
CA ASP A 427 -9.53 2.49 23.43
C ASP A 427 -8.89 3.69 22.78
N LYS A 428 -8.56 4.76 23.56
CA LYS A 428 -7.78 5.88 23.10
C LYS A 428 -7.31 6.86 24.16
N LEU A 429 -6.40 7.75 23.63
CA LEU A 429 -5.90 8.91 24.37
C LEU A 429 -6.97 9.99 24.61
N ASN A 430 -7.92 10.17 23.72
CA ASN A 430 -8.88 11.28 23.71
C ASN A 430 -10.35 10.90 23.47
N GLY A 431 -10.78 9.73 23.87
CA GLY A 431 -12.16 9.21 23.74
C GLY A 431 -12.30 8.23 22.54
N PRO A 432 -13.50 7.54 22.14
CA PRO A 432 -13.68 6.43 21.17
C PRO A 432 -13.34 6.84 19.74
N TYR A 433 -12.52 6.06 19.01
CA TYR A 433 -12.25 6.28 17.60
C TYR A 433 -13.40 5.75 16.75
N GLN A 434 -13.87 6.58 15.85
CA GLN A 434 -14.90 6.23 14.89
C GLN A 434 -14.41 6.60 13.50
N ASN A 435 -14.56 5.68 12.56
CA ASN A 435 -14.27 5.94 11.16
C ASN A 435 -15.42 5.44 10.29
N PHE A 436 -15.92 6.30 9.44
CA PHE A 436 -16.94 5.99 8.47
C PHE A 436 -16.37 6.14 7.07
N LEU A 437 -16.50 5.10 6.25
CA LEU A 437 -16.13 5.10 4.85
C LEU A 437 -17.38 4.91 4.00
N LEU A 438 -17.61 5.80 3.05
CA LEU A 438 -18.60 5.64 1.99
C LEU A 438 -17.87 5.51 0.66
N ASN A 439 -18.16 4.44 -0.07
CA ASN A 439 -17.64 4.22 -1.42
C ASN A 439 -18.81 4.06 -2.38
N CYS A 440 -18.87 4.92 -3.41
CA CYS A 440 -19.81 4.82 -4.51
C CYS A 440 -19.01 4.59 -5.79
N SER A 441 -19.32 3.55 -6.53
CA SER A 441 -18.68 3.25 -7.81
C SER A 441 -19.70 2.87 -8.87
N MET A 442 -19.42 3.24 -10.12
CA MET A 442 -20.19 2.82 -11.28
C MET A 442 -19.25 2.42 -12.41
N GLY A 443 -19.71 1.56 -13.29
CA GLY A 443 -18.90 1.13 -14.42
C GLY A 443 -19.72 0.48 -15.52
N LEU A 444 -19.07 0.34 -16.67
CA LEU A 444 -19.59 -0.29 -17.87
C LEU A 444 -18.73 -1.52 -18.17
N ILE A 445 -19.36 -2.61 -18.61
CA ILE A 445 -18.68 -3.83 -19.07
C ILE A 445 -18.98 -3.99 -20.55
N PHE A 446 -17.93 -3.97 -21.37
CA PHE A 446 -17.98 -4.05 -22.83
C PHE A 446 -17.86 -5.49 -23.34
#